data_7672c55477d06e8cd0ad722a88fa55e8
#
_entry.id   7672c55477d06e8cd0ad722a88fa55e8
#
_cell.length_a   1.000
_cell.length_b   1.000
_cell.length_c   1.000
_cell.angle_alpha   90.00
_cell.angle_beta   90.00
_cell.angle_gamma   90.00
#
_symmetry.space_group_name_H-M   'P 1'
#
loop_
_entity.id
_entity.type
_entity.pdbx_description
1 polymer ?
#
loop_
_entity_poly.entity_id
_entity_poly.type
_entity_poly.pdbx_seq_one_letter_code
_entity_poly.pdbx_strand_id
1 'polypeptide(L)'
;MKRTLLATMMAIVAAVSFAANPLTVKQGDKKFLKTASGGALLEFIYDGATYDDRMPLTEKFPDIDKLKKLSWDGFVEEFNERCKTVKVVTKAEEAKYKFTVKVTKIDQFINVMGFIPGPCVRAWGTLTVSDIKSGDTLLVLDIDEIDGGSNPSPDGAYSDCFEELGKLFTRQKYKE
;
A
#
# COMPACT_ATOMS: atom_id res chain seq x y z
N MET A 1 45.67 -12.61 46.06
CA MET A 1 45.37 -12.63 44.62
C MET A 1 43.88 -12.46 44.45
N LYS A 2 43.44 -11.27 44.11
CA LYS A 2 42.01 -10.94 43.87
C LYS A 2 41.74 -11.09 42.37
N ARG A 3 40.90 -12.06 42.01
CA ARG A 3 40.40 -12.22 40.61
C ARG A 3 39.23 -11.28 40.39
N THR A 4 39.44 -10.25 39.63
CA THR A 4 38.40 -9.35 39.15
C THR A 4 37.72 -10.00 37.96
N LEU A 5 36.46 -10.40 38.12
CA LEU A 5 35.60 -10.87 37.05
C LEU A 5 35.08 -9.64 36.32
N LEU A 6 35.53 -9.40 35.09
CA LEU A 6 35.01 -8.38 34.21
C LEU A 6 33.77 -8.95 33.51
N ALA A 7 32.58 -8.58 34.00
CA ALA A 7 31.32 -8.90 33.34
C ALA A 7 31.14 -7.95 32.19
N THR A 8 31.39 -8.39 30.97
CA THR A 8 31.09 -7.66 29.76
C THR A 8 29.58 -7.76 29.52
N MET A 9 28.87 -6.72 29.90
CA MET A 9 27.44 -6.57 29.58
C MET A 9 27.33 -6.21 28.10
N MET A 10 27.05 -7.19 27.23
CA MET A 10 26.63 -6.95 25.84
C MET A 10 25.23 -6.36 25.85
N ALA A 11 25.14 -5.05 25.72
CA ALA A 11 23.89 -4.39 25.46
C ALA A 11 23.49 -4.71 23.98
N ILE A 12 22.59 -5.66 23.81
CA ILE A 12 21.92 -5.89 22.53
C ILE A 12 20.95 -4.71 22.36
N VAL A 13 21.39 -3.69 21.64
CA VAL A 13 20.51 -2.65 21.12
C VAL A 13 19.70 -3.31 20.02
N ALA A 14 18.51 -3.80 20.36
CA ALA A 14 17.51 -4.15 19.36
C ALA A 14 17.13 -2.84 18.66
N ALA A 15 17.73 -2.60 17.48
CA ALA A 15 17.26 -1.58 16.57
C ALA A 15 15.86 -1.97 16.14
N VAL A 16 14.86 -1.41 16.82
CA VAL A 16 13.48 -1.44 16.33
C VAL A 16 13.49 -0.55 15.09
N SER A 17 13.67 -1.19 13.94
CA SER A 17 13.42 -0.52 12.66
C SER A 17 11.94 -0.16 12.64
N PHE A 18 11.63 1.07 13.02
CA PHE A 18 10.35 1.65 12.63
C PHE A 18 10.37 1.67 11.10
N ALA A 19 9.70 0.69 10.50
CA ALA A 19 9.51 0.69 9.06
C ALA A 19 8.90 2.04 8.71
N ALA A 20 9.69 2.87 8.02
CA ALA A 20 9.25 4.20 7.65
C ALA A 20 8.02 4.01 6.77
N ASN A 21 6.96 4.81 7.02
CA ASN A 21 5.74 4.74 6.19
C ASN A 21 6.15 4.88 4.70
N PRO A 22 5.81 3.93 3.82
CA PRO A 22 6.19 3.99 2.41
C PRO A 22 5.42 5.07 1.62
N LEU A 23 4.45 5.74 2.24
CA LEU A 23 3.69 6.81 1.58
C LEU A 23 4.33 8.16 1.86
N THR A 24 4.69 8.87 0.77
CA THR A 24 5.28 10.23 0.82
C THR A 24 4.36 11.22 0.12
N VAL A 25 4.08 12.38 0.77
CA VAL A 25 3.26 13.43 0.16
C VAL A 25 4.07 14.13 -0.93
N LYS A 26 3.55 14.13 -2.16
CA LYS A 26 4.09 14.91 -3.29
C LYS A 26 3.33 16.21 -3.49
N GLN A 27 2.03 16.20 -3.23
CA GLN A 27 1.16 17.36 -3.41
C GLN A 27 -0.07 17.26 -2.50
N GLY A 28 -0.60 18.37 -2.06
CA GLY A 28 -1.90 18.50 -1.40
C GLY A 28 -1.87 18.35 0.12
N ASP A 29 -3.04 18.17 0.72
CA ASP A 29 -3.21 18.15 2.18
C ASP A 29 -3.07 16.72 2.74
N LYS A 30 -1.99 16.48 3.48
CA LYS A 30 -1.77 15.20 4.17
C LYS A 30 -2.85 14.83 5.19
N LYS A 31 -3.69 15.78 5.59
CA LYS A 31 -4.81 15.55 6.51
C LYS A 31 -6.15 15.37 5.78
N PHE A 32 -6.13 15.19 4.45
CA PHE A 32 -7.32 15.07 3.63
C PHE A 32 -8.42 14.21 4.27
N LEU A 33 -8.11 12.96 4.68
CA LEU A 33 -9.11 12.06 5.27
C LEU A 33 -9.68 12.51 6.63
N LYS A 34 -9.04 13.50 7.30
CA LYS A 34 -9.56 14.04 8.57
C LYS A 34 -10.67 15.07 8.34
N THR A 35 -10.64 15.74 7.19
CA THR A 35 -11.55 16.84 6.84
C THR A 35 -12.57 16.44 5.78
N ALA A 36 -12.26 15.41 4.98
CA ALA A 36 -13.12 14.89 3.94
C ALA A 36 -14.27 14.05 4.50
N SER A 37 -15.39 14.04 3.75
CA SER A 37 -16.52 13.15 4.03
C SER A 37 -17.27 12.81 2.75
N GLY A 38 -17.80 11.59 2.65
CA GLY A 38 -18.59 11.11 1.53
C GLY A 38 -18.02 9.87 0.85
N GLY A 39 -18.51 9.57 -0.36
CA GLY A 39 -18.06 8.43 -1.16
C GLY A 39 -16.82 8.74 -1.99
N ALA A 40 -16.05 7.71 -2.33
CA ALA A 40 -14.95 7.77 -3.28
C ALA A 40 -15.05 6.60 -4.26
N LEU A 41 -14.89 6.86 -5.55
CA LEU A 41 -14.61 5.81 -6.53
C LEU A 41 -13.15 5.40 -6.42
N LEU A 42 -12.85 4.13 -6.61
CA LEU A 42 -11.48 3.61 -6.64
C LEU A 42 -11.17 3.01 -8.01
N GLU A 43 -10.04 3.39 -8.58
CA GLU A 43 -9.51 2.86 -9.82
C GLU A 43 -8.06 2.44 -9.67
N PHE A 44 -7.73 1.24 -10.18
CA PHE A 44 -6.35 0.76 -10.33
C PHE A 44 -5.92 0.82 -11.79
N ILE A 45 -4.77 1.45 -12.05
CA ILE A 45 -4.15 1.58 -13.37
C ILE A 45 -2.82 0.85 -13.35
N TYR A 46 -2.67 -0.11 -14.27
CA TYR A 46 -1.46 -0.91 -14.45
C TYR A 46 -0.75 -0.62 -15.78
N ASP A 47 -1.24 0.36 -16.54
CA ASP A 47 -0.68 0.71 -17.85
C ASP A 47 0.77 1.17 -17.71
N GLY A 48 1.67 0.47 -18.42
CA GLY A 48 3.11 0.71 -18.36
C GLY A 48 3.80 0.15 -17.12
N ALA A 49 3.09 -0.59 -16.25
CA ALA A 49 3.70 -1.25 -15.10
C ALA A 49 4.66 -2.36 -15.52
N THR A 50 5.73 -2.54 -14.72
CA THR A 50 6.73 -3.57 -14.92
C THR A 50 6.67 -4.63 -13.82
N TYR A 51 7.15 -5.82 -14.15
CA TYR A 51 7.45 -6.87 -13.19
C TYR A 51 8.95 -6.90 -12.94
N ASP A 52 9.37 -6.66 -11.70
CA ASP A 52 10.76 -6.70 -11.23
C ASP A 52 11.71 -5.83 -12.09
N ASP A 53 11.22 -4.69 -12.62
CA ASP A 53 11.93 -3.79 -13.54
C ASP A 53 12.48 -4.46 -14.83
N ARG A 54 12.07 -5.70 -15.14
CA ARG A 54 12.65 -6.52 -16.21
C ARG A 54 11.74 -6.72 -17.39
N MET A 55 10.44 -6.80 -17.16
CA MET A 55 9.48 -7.08 -18.23
C MET A 55 8.17 -6.32 -18.01
N PRO A 56 7.37 -6.09 -19.04
CA PRO A 56 6.01 -5.60 -18.89
C PRO A 56 5.20 -6.50 -17.97
N LEU A 57 4.41 -5.89 -17.07
CA LEU A 57 3.58 -6.65 -16.14
C LEU A 57 2.59 -7.58 -16.85
N THR A 58 2.09 -7.17 -18.02
CA THR A 58 1.17 -7.94 -18.86
C THR A 58 1.75 -9.24 -19.40
N GLU A 59 3.07 -9.32 -19.56
CA GLU A 59 3.72 -10.57 -19.96
C GLU A 59 3.77 -11.58 -18.82
N LYS A 60 3.96 -11.11 -17.59
CA LYS A 60 3.95 -11.97 -16.39
C LYS A 60 2.54 -12.35 -15.95
N PHE A 61 1.62 -11.40 -16.05
CA PHE A 61 0.21 -11.52 -15.63
C PHE A 61 -0.70 -11.11 -16.79
N PRO A 62 -1.06 -12.06 -17.69
CA PRO A 62 -1.93 -11.74 -18.83
C PRO A 62 -3.33 -11.29 -18.42
N ASP A 63 -3.84 -11.76 -17.28
CA ASP A 63 -5.14 -11.36 -16.72
C ASP A 63 -4.99 -10.17 -15.78
N ILE A 64 -4.84 -8.98 -16.36
CA ILE A 64 -4.75 -7.73 -15.61
C ILE A 64 -6.06 -7.40 -14.88
N ASP A 65 -7.21 -7.81 -15.40
CA ASP A 65 -8.49 -7.55 -14.73
C ASP A 65 -8.62 -8.35 -13.44
N LYS A 66 -8.06 -9.56 -13.40
CA LYS A 66 -7.92 -10.33 -12.15
C LYS A 66 -7.06 -9.56 -11.14
N LEU A 67 -5.90 -9.01 -11.57
CA LEU A 67 -5.05 -8.22 -10.66
C LEU A 67 -5.76 -6.98 -10.15
N LYS A 68 -6.46 -6.25 -11.03
CA LYS A 68 -7.27 -5.08 -10.61
C LYS A 68 -8.30 -5.46 -9.56
N LYS A 69 -8.98 -6.60 -9.76
CA LYS A 69 -9.96 -7.10 -8.79
C LYS A 69 -9.34 -7.42 -7.44
N LEU A 70 -8.24 -8.17 -7.41
CA LEU A 70 -7.54 -8.52 -6.15
C LEU A 70 -7.07 -7.26 -5.41
N SER A 71 -6.53 -6.29 -6.14
CA SER A 71 -6.07 -5.03 -5.56
C SER A 71 -7.23 -4.18 -5.02
N TRP A 72 -8.34 -4.18 -5.76
CA TRP A 72 -9.54 -3.47 -5.34
C TRP A 72 -10.15 -4.09 -4.08
N ASP A 73 -10.31 -5.41 -4.06
CA ASP A 73 -10.89 -6.16 -2.94
C ASP A 73 -10.07 -5.90 -1.65
N GLY A 74 -8.74 -6.10 -1.70
CA GLY A 74 -7.87 -5.90 -0.55
C GLY A 74 -7.88 -4.44 -0.04
N PHE A 75 -7.72 -3.48 -0.95
CA PHE A 75 -7.74 -2.06 -0.54
C PHE A 75 -9.07 -1.67 0.11
N VAL A 76 -10.20 -2.06 -0.50
CA VAL A 76 -11.53 -1.61 -0.06
C VAL A 76 -11.91 -2.21 1.28
N GLU A 77 -11.60 -3.48 1.51
CA GLU A 77 -11.87 -4.15 2.78
C GLU A 77 -11.27 -3.36 3.93
N GLU A 78 -9.98 -3.16 3.92
CA GLU A 78 -9.24 -2.52 5.00
C GLU A 78 -9.50 -1.00 5.09
N PHE A 79 -9.58 -0.31 3.93
CA PHE A 79 -9.88 1.12 3.92
C PHE A 79 -11.26 1.41 4.49
N ASN A 80 -12.28 0.67 4.05
CA ASN A 80 -13.66 0.88 4.51
C ASN A 80 -13.87 0.48 5.97
N GLU A 81 -13.12 -0.49 6.47
CA GLU A 81 -13.15 -0.82 7.90
C GLU A 81 -12.62 0.35 8.74
N ARG A 82 -11.46 0.91 8.37
CA ARG A 82 -10.73 1.89 9.19
C ARG A 82 -11.17 3.33 8.98
N CYS A 83 -11.44 3.76 7.76
CA CYS A 83 -11.87 5.13 7.48
C CYS A 83 -13.35 5.32 7.84
N LYS A 84 -13.64 6.28 8.74
CA LYS A 84 -15.01 6.55 9.19
C LYS A 84 -15.70 7.67 8.40
N THR A 85 -14.92 8.50 7.73
CA THR A 85 -15.40 9.74 7.10
C THR A 85 -15.59 9.61 5.60
N VAL A 86 -14.75 8.82 4.94
CA VAL A 86 -14.82 8.52 3.51
C VAL A 86 -14.99 7.01 3.34
N LYS A 87 -15.82 6.61 2.40
CA LYS A 87 -16.01 5.20 2.04
C LYS A 87 -15.78 5.01 0.55
N VAL A 88 -15.10 3.94 0.17
CA VAL A 88 -15.08 3.52 -1.24
C VAL A 88 -16.45 2.97 -1.59
N VAL A 89 -17.02 3.49 -2.67
CA VAL A 89 -18.35 3.15 -3.19
C VAL A 89 -18.24 2.69 -4.64
N THR A 90 -19.23 1.94 -5.11
CA THR A 90 -19.28 1.44 -6.49
C THR A 90 -20.12 2.30 -7.43
N LYS A 91 -21.03 3.12 -6.86
CA LYS A 91 -21.94 3.95 -7.64
C LYS A 91 -21.37 5.37 -7.77
N ALA A 92 -21.32 5.85 -9.01
CA ALA A 92 -20.77 7.17 -9.31
C ALA A 92 -21.56 8.32 -8.65
N GLU A 93 -22.86 8.18 -8.52
CA GLU A 93 -23.74 9.19 -7.90
C GLU A 93 -23.53 9.34 -6.38
N GLU A 94 -22.95 8.35 -5.74
CA GLU A 94 -22.60 8.37 -4.31
C GLU A 94 -21.21 8.95 -4.07
N ALA A 95 -20.42 9.13 -5.14
CA ALA A 95 -19.02 9.50 -5.05
C ALA A 95 -18.81 11.01 -5.17
N LYS A 96 -18.06 11.56 -4.24
CA LYS A 96 -17.52 12.91 -4.26
C LYS A 96 -16.08 12.96 -4.73
N TYR A 97 -15.33 11.91 -4.44
CA TYR A 97 -13.90 11.80 -4.70
C TYR A 97 -13.60 10.65 -5.66
N LYS A 98 -12.46 10.74 -6.33
CA LYS A 98 -11.86 9.64 -7.06
C LYS A 98 -10.49 9.35 -6.50
N PHE A 99 -10.24 8.10 -6.11
CA PHE A 99 -8.93 7.57 -5.75
C PHE A 99 -8.39 6.81 -6.96
N THR A 100 -7.25 7.24 -7.47
CA THR A 100 -6.57 6.57 -8.58
C THR A 100 -5.24 6.05 -8.08
N VAL A 101 -5.08 4.73 -8.07
CA VAL A 101 -3.83 4.05 -7.75
C VAL A 101 -3.17 3.65 -9.06
N LYS A 102 -2.13 4.37 -9.47
CA LYS A 102 -1.31 4.00 -10.62
C LYS A 102 -0.13 3.18 -10.13
N VAL A 103 -0.16 1.89 -10.39
CA VAL A 103 0.93 0.97 -10.10
C VAL A 103 1.99 1.10 -11.20
N THR A 104 3.25 1.28 -10.83
CA THR A 104 4.37 1.38 -11.78
C THR A 104 5.22 0.13 -11.80
N LYS A 105 5.27 -0.58 -10.67
CA LYS A 105 6.03 -1.81 -10.55
C LYS A 105 5.38 -2.77 -9.57
N ILE A 106 5.44 -4.04 -9.89
CA ILE A 106 5.16 -5.17 -9.00
C ILE A 106 6.39 -6.05 -8.95
N ASP A 107 6.72 -6.51 -7.75
CA ASP A 107 7.70 -7.57 -7.50
C ASP A 107 7.05 -8.69 -6.70
N GLN A 108 7.45 -9.93 -6.97
CA GLN A 108 6.99 -11.11 -6.24
C GLN A 108 8.20 -11.98 -5.88
N PHE A 109 8.32 -12.30 -4.62
CA PHE A 109 9.36 -13.20 -4.12
C PHE A 109 8.78 -14.21 -3.13
N ILE A 110 9.54 -15.25 -2.82
CA ILE A 110 9.15 -16.24 -1.82
C ILE A 110 9.89 -15.93 -0.52
N ASN A 111 9.15 -15.63 0.53
CA ASN A 111 9.72 -15.51 1.87
C ASN A 111 9.84 -16.91 2.48
N VAL A 112 11.08 -17.37 2.63
CA VAL A 112 11.39 -18.70 3.23
C VAL A 112 11.74 -18.60 4.72
N MET A 113 11.89 -17.39 5.25
CA MET A 113 12.36 -17.15 6.63
C MET A 113 11.25 -16.62 7.56
N GLY A 114 10.05 -16.39 7.03
CA GLY A 114 8.90 -15.91 7.82
C GLY A 114 8.17 -17.00 8.59
N PHE A 115 7.31 -16.59 9.51
CA PHE A 115 6.41 -17.49 10.27
C PHE A 115 5.51 -18.32 9.36
N ILE A 116 5.13 -17.74 8.22
CA ILE A 116 4.37 -18.42 7.16
C ILE A 116 5.21 -18.31 5.89
N PRO A 117 5.89 -19.38 5.44
CA PRO A 117 6.56 -19.38 4.16
C PRO A 117 5.54 -19.22 3.03
N GLY A 118 5.84 -18.35 2.07
CA GLY A 118 4.92 -18.15 0.95
C GLY A 118 5.31 -16.98 0.06
N PRO A 119 4.57 -16.77 -1.03
CA PRO A 119 4.74 -15.61 -1.87
C PRO A 119 4.48 -14.31 -1.11
N CYS A 120 5.31 -13.32 -1.36
CA CYS A 120 5.14 -11.93 -0.96
C CYS A 120 5.03 -11.09 -2.23
N VAL A 121 4.21 -10.06 -2.18
CA VAL A 121 4.06 -9.09 -3.26
C VAL A 121 4.44 -7.72 -2.75
N ARG A 122 5.24 -7.01 -3.55
CA ARG A 122 5.57 -5.61 -3.34
C ARG A 122 5.07 -4.78 -4.50
N ALA A 123 4.64 -3.57 -4.21
CA ALA A 123 4.16 -2.65 -5.22
C ALA A 123 4.69 -1.23 -5.01
N TRP A 124 4.93 -0.54 -6.12
CA TRP A 124 5.33 0.86 -6.21
C TRP A 124 4.37 1.61 -7.11
N GLY A 125 4.24 2.91 -6.91
CA GLY A 125 3.35 3.70 -7.73
C GLY A 125 2.96 5.03 -7.12
N THR A 126 1.76 5.49 -7.44
CA THR A 126 1.19 6.72 -6.87
C THR A 126 -0.27 6.51 -6.51
N LEU A 127 -0.73 7.17 -5.43
CA LEU A 127 -2.14 7.29 -5.11
C LEU A 127 -2.53 8.76 -5.26
N THR A 128 -3.47 9.04 -6.14
CA THR A 128 -4.02 10.39 -6.39
C THR A 128 -5.45 10.45 -5.90
N VAL A 129 -5.76 11.51 -5.17
CA VAL A 129 -7.13 11.86 -4.77
C VAL A 129 -7.55 13.10 -5.54
N SER A 130 -8.69 13.02 -6.21
CA SER A 130 -9.30 14.17 -6.90
C SER A 130 -10.75 14.37 -6.48
N ASP A 131 -11.22 15.61 -6.54
CA ASP A 131 -12.65 15.93 -6.45
C ASP A 131 -13.30 15.67 -7.82
N ILE A 132 -14.37 14.87 -7.84
CA ILE A 132 -15.03 14.48 -9.11
C ILE A 132 -15.69 15.68 -9.78
N LYS A 133 -16.24 16.61 -8.99
CA LYS A 133 -17.01 17.72 -9.53
C LYS A 133 -16.11 18.81 -10.14
N SER A 134 -15.04 19.18 -9.47
CA SER A 134 -14.11 20.22 -9.96
C SER A 134 -12.99 19.65 -10.83
N GLY A 135 -12.65 18.37 -10.68
CA GLY A 135 -11.48 17.75 -11.30
C GLY A 135 -10.16 18.07 -10.59
N ASP A 136 -10.21 18.85 -9.49
CA ASP A 136 -8.99 19.26 -8.78
C ASP A 136 -8.32 18.09 -8.10
N THR A 137 -6.99 18.07 -8.17
CA THR A 137 -6.16 17.14 -7.40
C THR A 137 -6.03 17.67 -5.96
N LEU A 138 -6.51 16.89 -5.02
CA LEU A 138 -6.53 17.22 -3.59
C LEU A 138 -5.32 16.66 -2.84
N LEU A 139 -4.82 15.48 -3.26
CA LEU A 139 -3.69 14.81 -2.64
C LEU A 139 -3.00 13.91 -3.65
N VAL A 140 -1.67 13.90 -3.66
CA VAL A 140 -0.84 12.92 -4.37
C VAL A 140 0.14 12.33 -3.39
N LEU A 141 0.11 11.01 -3.27
CA LEU A 141 1.05 10.22 -2.49
C LEU A 141 1.90 9.38 -3.44
N ASP A 142 3.20 9.42 -3.22
CA ASP A 142 4.13 8.44 -3.79
C ASP A 142 4.09 7.17 -2.94
N ILE A 143 4.08 6.03 -3.59
CA ILE A 143 4.11 4.72 -2.98
C ILE A 143 5.50 4.14 -3.21
N ASP A 144 6.33 4.16 -2.16
CA ASP A 144 7.69 3.64 -2.18
C ASP A 144 7.72 2.29 -1.45
N GLU A 145 7.46 1.22 -2.18
CA GLU A 145 7.43 -0.16 -1.68
C GLU A 145 6.38 -0.43 -0.58
N ILE A 146 5.18 -0.82 -0.96
CA ILE A 146 4.25 -1.48 -0.03
C ILE A 146 4.47 -2.99 -0.08
N ASP A 147 4.39 -3.65 1.08
CA ASP A 147 4.58 -5.10 1.25
C ASP A 147 3.47 -5.62 2.17
N GLY A 148 2.64 -6.52 1.66
CA GLY A 148 1.56 -7.17 2.41
C GLY A 148 2.02 -8.33 3.30
N GLY A 149 3.31 -8.66 3.24
CA GLY A 149 3.86 -9.84 3.91
C GLY A 149 3.66 -11.13 3.10
N SER A 150 3.91 -12.27 3.75
CA SER A 150 3.77 -13.56 3.09
C SER A 150 2.38 -14.16 3.26
N ASN A 151 1.84 -14.72 2.18
CA ASN A 151 0.55 -15.40 2.15
C ASN A 151 0.72 -16.81 1.53
N PRO A 152 -0.04 -17.83 1.97
CA PRO A 152 0.02 -19.18 1.40
C PRO A 152 -0.31 -19.24 -0.09
N SER A 153 -1.07 -18.27 -0.62
CA SER A 153 -1.45 -18.22 -2.02
C SER A 153 -0.94 -16.96 -2.73
N PRO A 154 -0.58 -17.04 -4.02
CA PRO A 154 -0.21 -15.87 -4.79
C PRO A 154 -1.31 -14.80 -4.85
N ASP A 155 -2.56 -15.21 -5.06
CA ASP A 155 -3.70 -14.29 -5.10
C ASP A 155 -3.89 -13.56 -3.77
N GLY A 156 -3.77 -14.29 -2.63
CA GLY A 156 -3.79 -13.70 -1.30
C GLY A 156 -2.67 -12.70 -1.09
N ALA A 157 -1.44 -13.00 -1.52
CA ALA A 157 -0.31 -12.09 -1.41
C ALA A 157 -0.54 -10.78 -2.18
N TYR A 158 -1.22 -10.84 -3.34
CA TYR A 158 -1.63 -9.63 -4.07
C TYR A 158 -2.67 -8.84 -3.29
N SER A 159 -3.70 -9.49 -2.77
CA SER A 159 -4.74 -8.82 -1.96
C SER A 159 -4.13 -8.16 -0.73
N ASP A 160 -3.30 -8.88 0.02
CA ASP A 160 -2.65 -8.39 1.26
C ASP A 160 -1.76 -7.15 1.00
N CYS A 161 -1.09 -7.10 -0.17
CA CYS A 161 -0.27 -5.95 -0.56
C CYS A 161 -1.13 -4.67 -0.63
N PHE A 162 -2.31 -4.74 -1.24
CA PHE A 162 -3.19 -3.58 -1.37
C PHE A 162 -4.09 -3.34 -0.16
N GLU A 163 -4.33 -4.35 0.67
CA GLU A 163 -4.85 -4.22 2.02
C GLU A 163 -3.92 -3.33 2.86
N GLU A 164 -2.60 -3.59 2.83
CA GLU A 164 -1.64 -2.74 3.54
C GLU A 164 -1.63 -1.30 2.98
N LEU A 165 -1.82 -1.08 1.66
CA LEU A 165 -2.00 0.27 1.11
C LEU A 165 -3.22 0.96 1.71
N GLY A 166 -4.38 0.29 1.76
CA GLY A 166 -5.60 0.83 2.36
C GLY A 166 -5.40 1.23 3.82
N LYS A 167 -4.75 0.38 4.60
CA LYS A 167 -4.40 0.60 5.98
C LYS A 167 -3.44 1.79 6.19
N LEU A 168 -2.37 1.86 5.40
CA LEU A 168 -1.38 2.94 5.47
C LEU A 168 -2.01 4.28 5.08
N PHE A 169 -2.87 4.30 4.06
CA PHE A 169 -3.58 5.48 3.63
C PHE A 169 -4.50 6.03 4.74
N THR A 170 -5.21 5.17 5.47
CA THR A 170 -6.08 5.62 6.57
C THR A 170 -5.32 6.16 7.77
N ARG A 171 -4.09 5.70 8.01
CA ARG A 171 -3.26 6.17 9.15
C ARG A 171 -2.80 7.62 9.02
N GLN A 172 -2.72 8.16 7.80
CA GLN A 172 -2.30 9.53 7.51
C GLN A 172 -0.96 9.95 8.17
N LYS A 173 -0.05 9.01 8.35
CA LYS A 173 1.30 9.23 8.88
C LYS A 173 2.30 9.25 7.72
N TYR A 174 2.03 10.05 6.70
CA TYR A 174 2.87 10.13 5.50
C TYR A 174 4.18 10.84 5.79
N LYS A 175 5.23 10.50 5.04
CA LYS A 175 6.47 11.28 4.98
C LYS A 175 6.24 12.59 4.24
N GLU A 176 7.06 13.59 4.53
CA GLU A 176 7.16 14.87 3.82
C GLU A 176 8.35 14.85 2.89
#